data_b6e7743edae4980217478ce58358ef3e
#
_entry.id   b6e7743edae4980217478ce58358ef3e
#
_cell.length_a   1.000
_cell.length_b   1.000
_cell.length_c   1.000
_cell.angle_alpha   90.00
_cell.angle_beta   90.00
_cell.angle_gamma   90.00
#
_symmetry.space_group_name_H-M   'P 1'
#
loop_
_entity.id
_entity.type
_entity.pdbx_description
1 polymer ?
#
loop_
_entity_poly.entity_id
_entity_poly.type
_entity_poly.pdbx_seq_one_letter_code
_entity_poly.pdbx_strand_id
1 'polypeptide(L)'
;ITAANAASLVAGPANKCDNFKVGDLLPSQHRDSFAMTAEQKFGDYRLFADVIASKREYAIRPSAFTANLTGPSTNPFSVRPPTAPAGTSETVTFSFINDVPLNTATGKSKTLEATVGLEVPLWGDWRGSGLVTRGENRDISTSYGGVVNPALTAALADKNPATALNVFGGPNNPTTIKNVFNGISYAPGHVTFDNLAFKADGALLTLPGGKVRMALGLEGQDITTVGGQTTGTLANPTTGEVTLKRRVKSAYGELVVPIVGAGNAMPGIRTLSLSLAARKDHYSDVGSTSNPKVGVTWQPVESLGIRGSYGESFRAPVLTQIRGFTNGGRGGLFVQNYSDPTINGALRVGVALSAANYDLKPESAKTKTLGFDWKPAIGTGTKLSATWFDITYDNQIVGALSDLTILNRESSFAGTSIIQRNPSPELVAQLLATYPVAGVPPATWTLFVD
;
A
#
# COMPACT_ATOMS: atom_id res chain seq x y z
N ILE A 1 8.02 17.80 36.16
CA ILE A 1 7.27 17.43 37.37
C ILE A 1 8.25 16.86 38.39
N THR A 2 8.17 17.27 39.63
CA THR A 2 9.01 16.76 40.71
C THR A 2 8.13 16.33 41.88
N ALA A 3 8.66 15.51 42.79
CA ALA A 3 7.92 15.11 43.99
C ALA A 3 7.46 16.33 44.83
N ALA A 4 8.25 17.42 44.82
CA ALA A 4 7.93 18.68 45.54
C ALA A 4 6.70 19.40 44.96
N ASN A 5 6.44 19.33 43.65
CA ASN A 5 5.30 20.01 43.02
C ASN A 5 4.16 19.07 42.62
N ALA A 6 4.29 17.77 42.87
CA ALA A 6 3.26 16.76 42.53
C ALA A 6 1.91 17.06 43.20
N ALA A 7 1.92 17.55 44.44
CA ALA A 7 0.70 17.88 45.16
C ALA A 7 -0.03 19.13 44.66
N SER A 8 0.64 19.99 43.90
CA SER A 8 0.06 21.21 43.32
C SER A 8 -0.35 21.05 41.86
N LEU A 9 -0.22 19.84 41.27
CA LEU A 9 -0.64 19.60 39.93
C LEU A 9 -2.18 19.61 39.82
N VAL A 10 -2.68 20.43 38.95
CA VAL A 10 -4.12 20.55 38.66
C VAL A 10 -4.37 19.90 37.30
N ALA A 11 -5.47 19.14 37.19
CA ALA A 11 -5.92 18.61 35.92
C ALA A 11 -6.16 19.75 34.92
N GLY A 12 -5.55 19.66 33.77
CA GLY A 12 -5.61 20.67 32.74
C GLY A 12 -5.36 20.06 31.34
N PRO A 13 -5.40 20.88 30.29
CA PRO A 13 -5.06 20.40 28.95
C PRO A 13 -3.63 19.86 28.94
N ALA A 14 -3.42 18.76 28.19
CA ALA A 14 -2.10 18.16 28.05
C ALA A 14 -1.09 19.15 27.48
N ASN A 15 0.11 19.19 28.03
CA ASN A 15 1.23 19.90 27.43
C ASN A 15 1.51 19.29 26.06
N LYS A 16 1.49 20.13 25.02
CA LYS A 16 1.79 19.71 23.65
C LYS A 16 3.18 20.18 23.27
N CYS A 17 4.02 19.24 22.87
CA CYS A 17 5.31 19.54 22.23
C CYS A 17 5.12 19.46 20.70
N ASP A 18 5.70 20.42 19.98
CA ASP A 18 5.78 20.35 18.53
C ASP A 18 6.95 19.45 18.12
N ASN A 19 6.67 18.15 18.04
CA ASN A 19 7.66 17.14 17.66
C ASN A 19 8.06 17.22 16.17
N PHE A 20 7.27 17.93 15.35
CA PHE A 20 7.55 18.13 13.93
C PHE A 20 8.48 19.33 13.67
N LYS A 21 8.68 20.21 14.66
CA LYS A 21 9.56 21.38 14.53
C LYS A 21 10.99 21.03 14.10
N VAL A 22 11.44 19.84 14.44
CA VAL A 22 12.82 19.37 14.22
C VAL A 22 12.94 18.35 13.07
N GLY A 23 11.82 17.86 12.57
CA GLY A 23 11.75 16.93 11.44
C GLY A 23 11.54 17.61 10.09
N ASP A 24 11.74 16.89 9.04
CA ASP A 24 11.45 17.35 7.67
C ASP A 24 10.00 16.96 7.31
N LEU A 25 9.23 17.90 6.76
CA LEU A 25 7.90 17.61 6.23
C LEU A 25 7.97 16.81 4.94
N LEU A 26 9.00 17.08 4.12
CA LEU A 26 9.29 16.37 2.88
C LEU A 26 10.77 16.00 2.85
N PRO A 27 11.14 14.83 2.30
CA PRO A 27 12.54 14.48 2.14
C PRO A 27 13.23 15.38 1.14
N SER A 28 14.51 15.66 1.35
CA SER A 28 15.39 16.09 0.25
C SER A 28 15.50 14.94 -0.74
N GLN A 29 15.42 15.24 -2.04
CA GLN A 29 15.42 14.22 -3.07
C GLN A 29 16.24 14.66 -4.28
N HIS A 30 17.05 13.74 -4.77
CA HIS A 30 17.73 13.84 -6.05
C HIS A 30 17.29 12.70 -6.96
N ARG A 31 17.01 13.01 -8.24
CA ARG A 31 16.59 12.02 -9.22
C ARG A 31 17.24 12.30 -10.55
N ASP A 32 17.89 11.26 -11.10
CA ASP A 32 18.36 11.19 -12.47
C ASP A 32 17.48 10.21 -13.24
N SER A 33 17.07 10.56 -14.45
CA SER A 33 16.25 9.68 -15.29
C SER A 33 16.71 9.78 -16.74
N PHE A 34 16.69 8.63 -17.41
CA PHE A 34 16.99 8.49 -18.82
C PHE A 34 15.87 7.71 -19.49
N ALA A 35 15.43 8.16 -20.65
CA ALA A 35 14.47 7.44 -21.49
C ALA A 35 14.97 7.48 -22.93
N MET A 36 14.89 6.34 -23.61
CA MET A 36 15.23 6.19 -25.02
C MET A 36 14.18 5.33 -25.70
N THR A 37 13.71 5.79 -26.85
CA THR A 37 12.88 5.02 -27.77
C THR A 37 13.60 4.96 -29.11
N ALA A 38 13.69 3.78 -29.69
CA ALA A 38 14.24 3.55 -31.02
C ALA A 38 13.22 2.78 -31.87
N GLU A 39 13.05 3.19 -33.10
CA GLU A 39 12.18 2.54 -34.07
C GLU A 39 12.88 2.44 -35.42
N GLN A 40 12.77 1.26 -36.06
CA GLN A 40 13.25 1.04 -37.41
C GLN A 40 12.21 0.28 -38.21
N LYS A 41 11.85 0.81 -39.37
CA LYS A 41 10.97 0.17 -40.35
C LYS A 41 11.77 -0.48 -41.47
N PHE A 42 11.38 -1.70 -41.83
CA PHE A 42 11.92 -2.49 -42.94
C PHE A 42 10.72 -2.93 -43.81
N GLY A 43 10.33 -2.08 -44.74
CA GLY A 43 9.06 -2.29 -45.42
C GLY A 43 7.88 -2.20 -44.47
N ASP A 44 7.09 -3.26 -44.39
CA ASP A 44 5.92 -3.34 -43.51
C ASP A 44 6.24 -3.88 -42.08
N TYR A 45 7.50 -4.26 -41.83
CA TYR A 45 7.99 -4.68 -40.52
C TYR A 45 8.44 -3.49 -39.71
N ARG A 46 8.15 -3.47 -38.39
CA ARG A 46 8.58 -2.44 -37.47
C ARG A 46 9.27 -3.06 -36.25
N LEU A 47 10.58 -2.85 -36.15
CA LEU A 47 11.35 -3.16 -34.94
C LEU A 47 11.32 -1.93 -34.04
N PHE A 48 11.07 -2.13 -32.74
CA PHE A 48 11.15 -1.05 -31.75
C PHE A 48 11.85 -1.51 -30.48
N ALA A 49 12.45 -0.56 -29.78
CA ALA A 49 13.07 -0.76 -28.49
C ALA A 49 12.86 0.47 -27.61
N ASP A 50 12.51 0.24 -26.35
CA ASP A 50 12.33 1.26 -25.33
C ASP A 50 13.20 0.92 -24.13
N VAL A 51 13.88 1.94 -23.58
CA VAL A 51 14.68 1.82 -22.35
C VAL A 51 14.33 2.98 -21.43
N ILE A 52 14.05 2.64 -20.17
CA ILE A 52 13.86 3.60 -19.10
C ILE A 52 14.81 3.25 -17.96
N ALA A 53 15.61 4.22 -17.53
CA ALA A 53 16.46 4.10 -16.36
C ALA A 53 16.21 5.27 -15.41
N SER A 54 16.17 5.00 -14.11
CA SER A 54 16.01 6.02 -13.10
C SER A 54 16.81 5.68 -11.84
N LYS A 55 17.42 6.70 -11.25
CA LYS A 55 18.05 6.64 -9.93
C LYS A 55 17.44 7.73 -9.07
N ARG A 56 16.98 7.37 -7.89
CA ARG A 56 16.47 8.29 -6.89
C ARG A 56 17.21 8.08 -5.57
N GLU A 57 17.67 9.16 -4.98
CA GLU A 57 18.23 9.17 -3.63
C GLU A 57 17.45 10.18 -2.81
N TYR A 58 17.18 9.85 -1.56
CA TYR A 58 16.50 10.76 -0.64
C TYR A 58 17.10 10.71 0.76
N ALA A 59 16.90 11.79 1.48
CA ALA A 59 17.24 11.91 2.90
C ALA A 59 16.11 12.64 3.61
N ILE A 60 15.72 12.16 4.80
CA ILE A 60 14.68 12.75 5.63
C ILE A 60 15.08 12.67 7.10
N ARG A 61 14.87 13.74 7.84
CA ARG A 61 14.93 13.74 9.31
C ARG A 61 13.53 13.42 9.84
N PRO A 62 13.32 12.29 10.52
CA PRO A 62 12.03 12.00 11.13
C PRO A 62 11.72 13.00 12.26
N SER A 63 10.44 13.08 12.65
CA SER A 63 10.05 13.82 13.86
C SER A 63 10.66 13.19 15.10
N ALA A 64 10.73 13.97 16.21
CA ALA A 64 11.21 13.44 17.47
C ALA A 64 10.35 12.27 17.96
N PHE A 65 11.02 11.24 18.46
CA PHE A 65 10.33 10.08 19.02
C PHE A 65 9.51 10.48 20.25
N THR A 66 8.26 10.05 20.27
CA THR A 66 7.32 10.29 21.39
C THR A 66 6.60 8.98 21.70
N ALA A 67 6.49 8.65 22.96
CA ALA A 67 5.79 7.44 23.40
C ALA A 67 5.07 7.64 24.73
N ASN A 68 4.04 6.83 24.95
CA ASN A 68 3.43 6.65 26.27
C ASN A 68 4.29 5.65 27.05
N LEU A 69 4.98 6.13 28.05
CA LEU A 69 5.91 5.37 28.86
C LEU A 69 5.34 5.15 30.25
N THR A 70 5.25 3.89 30.66
CA THR A 70 4.81 3.53 32.01
C THR A 70 6.05 3.22 32.85
N GLY A 71 6.38 4.12 33.76
CA GLY A 71 7.45 3.97 34.73
C GLY A 71 6.93 3.20 35.96
N PRO A 72 7.63 2.14 36.41
CA PRO A 72 7.27 1.51 37.69
C PRO A 72 7.51 2.47 38.87
N SER A 73 6.76 2.32 39.95
CA SER A 73 6.91 3.11 41.17
C SER A 73 8.31 3.03 41.81
N THR A 74 9.09 2.02 41.40
CA THR A 74 10.49 1.83 41.83
C THR A 74 11.51 2.65 41.06
N ASN A 75 11.12 3.31 39.99
CA ASN A 75 11.99 4.24 39.27
C ASN A 75 12.29 5.44 40.16
N PRO A 76 13.55 5.86 40.35
CA PRO A 76 13.93 6.94 41.27
C PRO A 76 13.32 8.30 40.93
N PHE A 77 12.88 8.48 39.70
CA PHE A 77 12.23 9.70 39.21
C PHE A 77 10.71 9.63 39.23
N SER A 78 10.13 8.48 39.68
CA SER A 78 8.67 8.32 39.69
C SER A 78 8.02 9.38 40.58
N VAL A 79 7.07 10.10 40.00
CA VAL A 79 6.29 11.14 40.69
C VAL A 79 4.85 10.68 40.77
N ARG A 80 4.41 10.33 41.96
CA ARG A 80 3.06 9.82 42.21
C ARG A 80 2.15 10.96 42.71
N PRO A 81 0.92 11.08 42.14
CA PRO A 81 -0.10 11.97 42.71
C PRO A 81 -0.40 11.57 44.16
N PRO A 82 -0.65 12.51 45.07
CA PRO A 82 -0.90 12.23 46.48
C PRO A 82 -2.08 11.27 46.74
N THR A 83 -3.07 11.28 45.84
CA THR A 83 -4.28 10.45 45.92
C THR A 83 -4.09 9.04 45.37
N ALA A 84 -2.99 8.75 44.66
CA ALA A 84 -2.76 7.43 44.08
C ALA A 84 -2.24 6.43 45.15
N PRO A 85 -2.67 5.16 45.11
CA PRO A 85 -2.17 4.12 46.04
C PRO A 85 -0.66 3.95 45.95
N ALA A 86 -0.05 3.47 47.06
CA ALA A 86 1.37 3.12 47.05
C ALA A 86 1.63 1.99 46.03
N GLY A 87 2.74 2.10 45.30
CA GLY A 87 3.09 1.11 44.27
C GLY A 87 2.44 1.35 42.88
N THR A 88 1.61 2.39 42.72
CA THR A 88 1.01 2.73 41.44
C THR A 88 2.10 3.13 40.43
N SER A 89 2.04 2.53 39.24
CA SER A 89 2.86 2.93 38.08
C SER A 89 2.20 4.10 37.36
N GLU A 90 3.00 5.06 36.93
CA GLU A 90 2.50 6.25 36.21
C GLU A 90 2.83 6.16 34.72
N THR A 91 1.87 6.53 33.88
CA THR A 91 2.07 6.61 32.43
C THR A 91 2.21 8.07 32.00
N VAL A 92 3.30 8.38 31.32
CA VAL A 92 3.63 9.71 30.83
C VAL A 92 3.80 9.67 29.31
N THR A 93 3.15 10.59 28.60
CA THR A 93 3.49 10.83 27.19
C THR A 93 4.77 11.68 27.18
N PHE A 94 5.88 11.06 26.80
CA PHE A 94 7.20 11.68 26.82
C PHE A 94 7.74 11.86 25.41
N SER A 95 8.28 13.05 25.13
CA SER A 95 8.99 13.37 23.89
C SER A 95 10.49 13.43 24.14
N PHE A 96 11.26 12.68 23.38
CA PHE A 96 12.71 12.65 23.43
C PHE A 96 13.37 13.76 22.59
N ILE A 97 12.63 14.84 22.27
CA ILE A 97 13.11 15.93 21.40
C ILE A 97 14.40 16.60 21.92
N ASN A 98 14.60 16.62 23.24
CA ASN A 98 15.77 17.20 23.87
C ASN A 98 16.86 16.19 24.22
N ASP A 99 16.57 14.89 24.12
CA ASP A 99 17.47 13.82 24.57
C ASP A 99 18.22 13.17 23.40
N VAL A 100 17.61 13.12 22.22
CA VAL A 100 18.12 12.36 21.09
C VAL A 100 18.45 13.27 19.93
N PRO A 101 19.70 13.22 19.39
CA PRO A 101 20.01 13.90 18.14
C PRO A 101 19.19 13.30 17.00
N LEU A 102 18.66 14.17 16.13
CA LEU A 102 17.91 13.73 14.96
C LEU A 102 18.81 13.00 13.99
N ASN A 103 18.50 11.74 13.77
CA ASN A 103 19.17 10.93 12.77
C ASN A 103 18.47 11.09 11.42
N THR A 104 19.25 11.13 10.35
CA THR A 104 18.72 11.18 8.99
C THR A 104 18.49 9.77 8.49
N ALA A 105 17.26 9.46 8.11
CA ALA A 105 16.96 8.27 7.33
C ALA A 105 17.25 8.54 5.85
N THR A 106 17.86 7.58 5.18
CA THR A 106 18.22 7.70 3.77
C THR A 106 17.64 6.55 2.96
N GLY A 107 17.40 6.80 1.69
CA GLY A 107 17.01 5.73 0.77
C GLY A 107 17.50 5.99 -0.64
N LYS A 108 17.61 4.88 -1.36
CA LYS A 108 18.06 4.85 -2.75
C LYS A 108 17.23 3.85 -3.53
N SER A 109 16.76 4.26 -4.69
CA SER A 109 16.06 3.42 -5.66
C SER A 109 16.73 3.51 -7.01
N LYS A 110 16.91 2.35 -7.66
CA LYS A 110 17.39 2.25 -9.03
C LYS A 110 16.44 1.39 -9.82
N THR A 111 15.95 1.90 -10.94
CA THR A 111 15.06 1.20 -11.86
C THR A 111 15.72 1.14 -13.24
N LEU A 112 15.67 0.00 -13.88
CA LEU A 112 16.00 -0.20 -15.28
C LEU A 112 14.91 -1.07 -15.90
N GLU A 113 14.34 -0.63 -17.02
CA GLU A 113 13.42 -1.41 -17.83
C GLU A 113 13.81 -1.27 -19.30
N ALA A 114 13.80 -2.39 -19.99
CA ALA A 114 14.06 -2.46 -21.43
C ALA A 114 13.02 -3.35 -22.09
N THR A 115 12.46 -2.86 -23.18
CA THR A 115 11.52 -3.59 -24.05
C THR A 115 12.07 -3.64 -25.46
N VAL A 116 11.99 -4.78 -26.12
CA VAL A 116 12.24 -4.95 -27.54
C VAL A 116 11.03 -5.65 -28.15
N GLY A 117 10.55 -5.16 -29.26
CA GLY A 117 9.39 -5.74 -29.95
C GLY A 117 9.47 -5.63 -31.46
N LEU A 118 8.76 -6.53 -32.11
CA LEU A 118 8.64 -6.62 -33.56
C LEU A 118 7.17 -6.64 -33.94
N GLU A 119 6.78 -5.79 -34.89
CA GLU A 119 5.50 -5.86 -35.59
C GLU A 119 5.70 -6.39 -37.00
N VAL A 120 4.81 -7.29 -37.41
CA VAL A 120 4.87 -7.96 -38.67
C VAL A 120 3.51 -7.90 -39.39
N PRO A 121 3.46 -7.73 -40.70
CA PRO A 121 2.26 -8.00 -41.47
C PRO A 121 1.99 -9.52 -41.47
N LEU A 122 0.74 -9.91 -41.36
CA LEU A 122 0.34 -11.31 -41.45
C LEU A 122 -0.38 -11.53 -42.78
N TRP A 123 -1.69 -11.63 -42.79
CA TRP A 123 -2.49 -11.77 -44.02
C TRP A 123 -3.55 -10.68 -44.10
N GLY A 124 -3.86 -10.20 -45.31
CA GLY A 124 -4.83 -9.13 -45.52
C GLY A 124 -4.45 -7.87 -44.78
N ASP A 125 -5.30 -7.38 -43.85
CA ASP A 125 -4.99 -6.23 -43.00
C ASP A 125 -4.60 -6.64 -41.56
N TRP A 126 -4.33 -7.93 -41.34
CA TRP A 126 -3.87 -8.43 -40.05
C TRP A 126 -2.41 -8.08 -39.79
N ARG A 127 -2.17 -7.63 -38.56
CA ARG A 127 -0.83 -7.37 -38.03
C ARG A 127 -0.60 -8.21 -36.78
N GLY A 128 0.61 -8.75 -36.67
CA GLY A 128 1.09 -9.40 -35.47
C GLY A 128 2.13 -8.54 -34.77
N SER A 129 2.20 -8.65 -33.46
CA SER A 129 3.30 -8.07 -32.67
C SER A 129 3.76 -9.03 -31.60
N GLY A 130 5.06 -9.07 -31.35
CA GLY A 130 5.67 -9.78 -30.25
C GLY A 130 6.63 -8.85 -29.51
N LEU A 131 6.66 -8.92 -28.21
CA LEU A 131 7.61 -8.15 -27.41
C LEU A 131 8.14 -8.93 -26.22
N VAL A 132 9.34 -8.56 -25.79
CA VAL A 132 9.98 -9.02 -24.57
C VAL A 132 10.34 -7.78 -23.76
N THR A 133 9.97 -7.79 -22.49
CA THR A 133 10.36 -6.74 -21.52
C THR A 133 11.12 -7.38 -20.36
N ARG A 134 12.20 -6.74 -19.95
CA ARG A 134 12.85 -7.01 -18.68
C ARG A 134 12.94 -5.75 -17.86
N GLY A 135 12.44 -5.80 -16.64
CA GLY A 135 12.50 -4.74 -15.65
C GLY A 135 13.25 -5.19 -14.38
N GLU A 136 13.98 -4.27 -13.80
CA GLU A 136 14.64 -4.46 -12.50
C GLU A 136 14.49 -3.19 -11.67
N ASN A 137 14.11 -3.35 -10.40
CA ASN A 137 14.13 -2.28 -9.40
C ASN A 137 14.90 -2.75 -8.17
N ARG A 138 15.80 -1.91 -7.68
CA ARG A 138 16.55 -2.12 -6.44
C ARG A 138 16.35 -0.94 -5.53
N ASP A 139 15.82 -1.21 -4.34
CA ASP A 139 15.54 -0.23 -3.30
C ASP A 139 16.35 -0.53 -2.05
N ILE A 140 16.82 0.51 -1.37
CA ILE A 140 17.45 0.42 -0.07
C ILE A 140 16.90 1.57 0.78
N SER A 141 16.47 1.26 1.99
CA SER A 141 16.17 2.24 3.03
C SER A 141 17.00 1.96 4.26
N THR A 142 17.58 3.01 4.84
CA THR A 142 18.48 2.90 6.00
C THR A 142 18.13 3.98 7.02
N SER A 143 18.00 3.57 8.28
CA SER A 143 17.90 4.48 9.41
C SER A 143 18.68 3.97 10.61
N TYR A 144 19.17 4.91 11.42
CA TYR A 144 19.91 4.66 12.64
C TYR A 144 19.24 5.39 13.81
N GLY A 145 19.58 4.99 15.05
CA GLY A 145 19.05 5.63 16.25
C GLY A 145 17.59 5.27 16.52
N GLY A 146 17.13 4.15 16.00
CA GLY A 146 15.83 3.58 16.37
C GLY A 146 15.80 3.14 17.83
N VAL A 147 14.60 3.06 18.41
CA VAL A 147 14.40 2.62 19.78
C VAL A 147 14.67 1.13 19.91
N VAL A 148 15.47 0.78 20.92
CA VAL A 148 15.70 -0.61 21.37
C VAL A 148 14.78 -0.88 22.56
N ASN A 149 13.62 -1.47 22.31
CA ASN A 149 12.59 -1.67 23.33
C ASN A 149 13.07 -2.39 24.62
N PRO A 150 13.88 -3.46 24.56
CA PRO A 150 14.46 -4.05 25.78
C PRO A 150 15.29 -3.06 26.59
N ALA A 151 16.11 -2.23 25.95
CA ALA A 151 16.91 -1.22 26.62
C ALA A 151 16.05 -0.11 27.22
N LEU A 152 14.99 0.33 26.52
CA LEU A 152 14.02 1.30 27.03
C LEU A 152 13.30 0.76 28.27
N THR A 153 12.81 -0.47 28.21
CA THR A 153 12.15 -1.13 29.36
C THR A 153 13.09 -1.27 30.54
N ALA A 154 14.33 -1.69 30.31
CA ALA A 154 15.33 -1.82 31.35
C ALA A 154 15.65 -0.46 32.00
N ALA A 155 15.80 0.61 31.20
CA ALA A 155 16.09 1.95 31.69
C ALA A 155 14.92 2.56 32.51
N LEU A 156 13.66 2.23 32.14
CA LEU A 156 12.48 2.61 32.91
C LEU A 156 12.39 1.88 34.26
N ALA A 157 12.81 0.61 34.29
CA ALA A 157 12.78 -0.23 35.51
C ALA A 157 14.02 -0.05 36.38
N ASP A 158 15.03 0.66 35.94
CA ASP A 158 16.28 0.86 36.68
C ASP A 158 16.01 1.67 37.98
N LYS A 159 16.64 1.25 39.09
CA LYS A 159 16.52 1.89 40.40
C LYS A 159 17.67 2.84 40.70
N ASN A 160 18.72 2.85 39.88
CA ASN A 160 19.87 3.72 40.06
C ASN A 160 19.60 5.09 39.46
N PRO A 161 19.55 6.18 40.23
CA PRO A 161 19.27 7.52 39.72
C PRO A 161 20.31 8.04 38.70
N ALA A 162 21.50 7.45 38.66
CA ALA A 162 22.53 7.82 37.69
C ALA A 162 22.30 7.22 36.30
N THR A 163 21.51 6.13 36.19
CA THR A 163 21.31 5.39 34.94
C THR A 163 19.83 5.17 34.57
N ALA A 164 18.91 5.36 35.51
CA ALA A 164 17.48 5.29 35.25
C ALA A 164 17.01 6.36 34.26
N LEU A 165 15.99 6.01 33.45
CA LEU A 165 15.36 6.96 32.53
C LEU A 165 14.39 7.87 33.30
N ASN A 166 14.62 9.19 33.20
CA ASN A 166 13.76 10.22 33.76
C ASN A 166 12.75 10.71 32.72
N VAL A 167 11.48 10.33 32.88
CA VAL A 167 10.37 10.74 32.00
C VAL A 167 9.51 11.86 32.62
N PHE A 168 9.85 12.33 33.81
CA PHE A 168 9.10 13.38 34.53
C PHE A 168 9.73 14.78 34.39
N GLY A 169 10.81 14.91 33.66
CA GLY A 169 11.51 16.16 33.38
C GLY A 169 12.84 16.26 34.12
N GLY A 170 13.84 16.70 33.39
CA GLY A 170 15.23 16.76 33.81
C GLY A 170 16.12 16.07 32.79
N PRO A 171 17.45 16.26 32.89
CA PRO A 171 18.38 15.63 31.96
C PRO A 171 18.43 14.10 32.16
N ASN A 172 18.47 13.37 31.07
CA ASN A 172 18.73 11.94 31.06
C ASN A 172 20.23 11.67 30.90
N ASN A 173 20.69 10.52 31.45
CA ASN A 173 22.07 10.09 31.27
C ASN A 173 22.36 9.82 29.77
N PRO A 174 23.38 10.47 29.17
CA PRO A 174 23.69 10.28 27.74
C PRO A 174 24.00 8.82 27.35
N THR A 175 24.59 8.04 28.24
CA THR A 175 24.87 6.61 27.98
C THR A 175 23.57 5.81 27.97
N THR A 176 22.65 6.08 28.88
CA THR A 176 21.30 5.46 28.89
C THR A 176 20.56 5.78 27.60
N ILE A 177 20.53 7.05 27.19
CA ILE A 177 19.91 7.49 25.94
C ILE A 177 20.56 6.81 24.73
N LYS A 178 21.89 6.76 24.65
CA LYS A 178 22.61 6.06 23.58
C LYS A 178 22.26 4.57 23.51
N ASN A 179 22.07 3.90 24.63
CA ASN A 179 21.70 2.50 24.66
C ASN A 179 20.23 2.28 24.22
N VAL A 180 19.33 3.17 24.60
CA VAL A 180 17.93 3.15 24.20
C VAL A 180 17.77 3.46 22.70
N PHE A 181 18.54 4.41 22.17
CA PHE A 181 18.47 4.86 20.78
C PHE A 181 19.67 4.38 19.95
N ASN A 182 19.91 3.08 19.96
CA ASN A 182 20.99 2.39 19.24
C ASN A 182 20.47 1.45 18.16
N GLY A 183 19.19 1.50 17.87
CA GLY A 183 18.57 0.65 16.87
C GLY A 183 18.97 1.00 15.46
N ILE A 184 19.05 -0.01 14.60
CA ILE A 184 19.26 0.13 13.18
C ILE A 184 18.07 -0.44 12.41
N SER A 185 17.81 0.11 11.25
CA SER A 185 16.92 -0.47 10.26
C SER A 185 17.56 -0.34 8.88
N TYR A 186 17.77 -1.47 8.23
CA TYR A 186 18.26 -1.57 6.86
C TYR A 186 17.32 -2.49 6.09
N ALA A 187 16.65 -1.95 5.08
CA ALA A 187 15.61 -2.65 4.33
C ALA A 187 15.96 -2.63 2.83
N PRO A 188 16.70 -3.63 2.32
CA PRO A 188 16.91 -3.81 0.89
C PRO A 188 15.68 -4.45 0.24
N GLY A 189 15.37 -4.02 -0.98
CA GLY A 189 14.35 -4.60 -1.85
C GLY A 189 14.90 -4.78 -3.26
N HIS A 190 14.54 -5.87 -3.91
CA HIS A 190 14.89 -6.15 -5.29
C HIS A 190 13.71 -6.79 -6.00
N VAL A 191 13.23 -6.18 -7.07
CA VAL A 191 12.15 -6.71 -7.91
C VAL A 191 12.68 -6.92 -9.31
N THR A 192 12.45 -8.11 -9.87
CA THR A 192 12.64 -8.39 -11.30
C THR A 192 11.31 -8.70 -11.94
N PHE A 193 11.13 -8.23 -13.16
CA PHE A 193 9.95 -8.42 -13.98
C PHE A 193 10.37 -8.84 -15.38
N ASP A 194 9.98 -10.02 -15.81
CA ASP A 194 10.15 -10.50 -17.17
C ASP A 194 8.77 -10.68 -17.80
N ASN A 195 8.59 -10.16 -19.02
CA ASN A 195 7.34 -10.24 -19.75
C ASN A 195 7.57 -10.65 -21.18
N LEU A 196 6.74 -11.57 -21.68
CA LEU A 196 6.64 -11.97 -23.08
C LEU A 196 5.19 -11.80 -23.51
N ALA A 197 4.94 -11.01 -24.55
CA ALA A 197 3.60 -10.79 -25.07
C ALA A 197 3.52 -10.94 -26.58
N PHE A 198 2.41 -11.49 -27.04
CA PHE A 198 2.05 -11.62 -28.44
C PHE A 198 0.66 -11.07 -28.64
N LYS A 199 0.47 -10.31 -29.72
CA LYS A 199 -0.82 -9.77 -30.12
C LYS A 199 -0.98 -9.92 -31.64
N ALA A 200 -2.21 -10.20 -32.10
CA ALA A 200 -2.58 -10.08 -33.48
C ALA A 200 -3.91 -9.35 -33.59
N ASP A 201 -4.03 -8.44 -34.54
CA ASP A 201 -5.29 -7.74 -34.82
C ASP A 201 -5.51 -7.50 -36.31
N GLY A 202 -6.78 -7.46 -36.70
CA GLY A 202 -7.16 -7.26 -38.09
C GLY A 202 -8.67 -7.31 -38.31
N ALA A 203 -9.10 -7.27 -39.56
CA ALA A 203 -10.49 -7.46 -39.95
C ALA A 203 -10.81 -8.94 -40.11
N LEU A 204 -11.97 -9.37 -39.58
CA LEU A 204 -12.50 -10.70 -39.76
C LEU A 204 -13.38 -10.83 -41.04
N LEU A 205 -14.31 -9.87 -41.18
CA LEU A 205 -15.26 -9.81 -42.28
C LEU A 205 -15.80 -8.39 -42.41
N THR A 206 -16.49 -8.13 -43.52
CA THR A 206 -17.13 -6.84 -43.77
C THR A 206 -18.65 -7.00 -43.71
N LEU A 207 -19.31 -6.25 -42.85
CA LEU A 207 -20.76 -6.11 -42.76
C LEU A 207 -21.19 -4.83 -43.50
N PRO A 208 -22.50 -4.67 -43.77
CA PRO A 208 -23.01 -3.40 -44.33
C PRO A 208 -22.64 -2.17 -43.46
N GLY A 209 -22.50 -2.33 -42.15
CA GLY A 209 -22.08 -1.28 -41.24
C GLY A 209 -20.57 -0.98 -41.22
N GLY A 210 -19.75 -1.85 -41.79
CA GLY A 210 -18.29 -1.71 -41.85
C GLY A 210 -17.52 -3.01 -41.51
N LYS A 211 -16.19 -2.87 -41.37
CA LYS A 211 -15.33 -4.03 -41.05
C LYS A 211 -15.47 -4.45 -39.59
N VAL A 212 -15.81 -5.72 -39.35
CA VAL A 212 -15.68 -6.35 -38.02
C VAL A 212 -14.19 -6.53 -37.73
N ARG A 213 -13.70 -5.93 -36.65
CA ARG A 213 -12.31 -6.02 -36.25
C ARG A 213 -12.15 -6.88 -35.01
N MET A 214 -11.07 -7.66 -34.99
CA MET A 214 -10.71 -8.52 -33.86
C MET A 214 -9.27 -8.27 -33.45
N ALA A 215 -9.05 -8.35 -32.14
CA ALA A 215 -7.71 -8.43 -31.55
C ALA A 215 -7.64 -9.63 -30.62
N LEU A 216 -6.53 -10.37 -30.66
CA LEU A 216 -6.23 -11.50 -29.78
C LEU A 216 -4.84 -11.29 -29.19
N GLY A 217 -4.64 -11.71 -27.95
CA GLY A 217 -3.33 -11.62 -27.32
C GLY A 217 -3.09 -12.70 -26.27
N LEU A 218 -1.82 -13.03 -26.12
CA LEU A 218 -1.27 -13.94 -25.12
C LEU A 218 -0.14 -13.23 -24.39
N GLU A 219 -0.03 -13.43 -23.09
CA GLU A 219 0.99 -12.79 -22.27
C GLU A 219 1.46 -13.73 -21.18
N GLY A 220 2.77 -13.74 -20.92
CA GLY A 220 3.40 -14.45 -19.83
C GLY A 220 4.30 -13.51 -19.04
N GLN A 221 4.12 -13.47 -17.72
CA GLN A 221 4.89 -12.63 -16.81
C GLN A 221 5.51 -13.47 -15.70
N ASP A 222 6.79 -13.25 -15.41
CA ASP A 222 7.47 -13.76 -14.23
C ASP A 222 7.92 -12.57 -13.36
N ILE A 223 7.49 -12.57 -12.10
CA ILE A 223 7.80 -11.52 -11.13
C ILE A 223 8.52 -12.19 -9.96
N THR A 224 9.71 -11.70 -9.64
CA THR A 224 10.43 -12.10 -8.44
C THR A 224 10.67 -10.86 -7.58
N THR A 225 10.31 -10.96 -6.31
CA THR A 225 10.52 -9.91 -5.32
C THR A 225 11.34 -10.48 -4.18
N VAL A 226 12.50 -9.90 -3.94
CA VAL A 226 13.35 -10.18 -2.78
C VAL A 226 13.24 -8.98 -1.85
N GLY A 227 12.88 -9.22 -0.60
CA GLY A 227 12.85 -8.18 0.43
C GLY A 227 13.57 -8.64 1.66
N GLY A 228 14.38 -7.74 2.22
CA GLY A 228 15.13 -8.00 3.42
C GLY A 228 14.90 -6.93 4.49
N GLN A 229 15.16 -7.29 5.73
CA GLN A 229 15.20 -6.35 6.83
C GLN A 229 16.28 -6.75 7.82
N THR A 230 17.15 -5.81 8.15
CA THR A 230 18.08 -5.92 9.26
C THR A 230 17.64 -4.94 10.34
N THR A 231 17.41 -5.44 11.54
CA THR A 231 17.02 -4.67 12.74
C THR A 231 17.94 -5.01 13.90
N GLY A 232 17.65 -4.52 15.11
CA GLY A 232 18.51 -4.68 16.26
C GLY A 232 19.49 -3.54 16.43
N THR A 233 20.71 -3.82 16.81
CA THR A 233 21.79 -2.83 16.95
C THR A 233 22.97 -3.17 16.04
N LEU A 234 23.90 -2.22 15.83
CA LEU A 234 25.11 -2.51 15.06
C LEU A 234 25.95 -3.65 15.66
N ALA A 235 25.93 -3.83 16.99
CA ALA A 235 26.64 -4.91 17.65
C ALA A 235 25.92 -6.25 17.54
N ASN A 236 24.59 -6.24 17.51
CA ASN A 236 23.76 -7.45 17.47
C ASN A 236 22.65 -7.26 16.42
N PRO A 237 22.97 -7.32 15.13
CA PRO A 237 21.99 -7.21 14.06
C PRO A 237 21.19 -8.51 13.92
N THR A 238 19.91 -8.38 13.61
CA THR A 238 19.04 -9.48 13.21
C THR A 238 18.62 -9.26 11.78
N THR A 239 18.95 -10.18 10.88
CA THR A 239 18.65 -10.08 9.45
C THR A 239 17.66 -11.17 9.04
N GLY A 240 16.64 -10.78 8.29
CA GLY A 240 15.72 -11.67 7.61
C GLY A 240 15.61 -11.29 6.14
N GLU A 241 15.49 -12.29 5.27
CA GLU A 241 15.25 -12.11 3.84
C GLU A 241 14.17 -13.07 3.37
N VAL A 242 13.33 -12.62 2.45
CA VAL A 242 12.27 -13.41 1.83
C VAL A 242 12.29 -13.20 0.32
N THR A 243 12.23 -14.30 -0.43
CA THR A 243 12.05 -14.29 -1.88
C THR A 243 10.62 -14.74 -2.21
N LEU A 244 9.89 -13.90 -2.90
CA LEU A 244 8.52 -14.14 -3.35
C LEU A 244 8.49 -14.18 -4.87
N LYS A 245 7.75 -15.15 -5.43
CA LYS A 245 7.64 -15.33 -6.88
C LYS A 245 6.18 -15.44 -7.30
N ARG A 246 5.87 -14.82 -8.44
CA ARG A 246 4.57 -14.93 -9.10
C ARG A 246 4.77 -15.10 -10.58
N ARG A 247 4.05 -16.06 -11.15
CA ARG A 247 3.90 -16.21 -12.60
C ARG A 247 2.46 -15.90 -12.99
N VAL A 248 2.29 -15.12 -14.06
CA VAL A 248 0.97 -14.80 -14.62
C VAL A 248 0.95 -15.26 -16.07
N LYS A 249 -0.10 -15.95 -16.47
CA LYS A 249 -0.38 -16.31 -17.86
C LYS A 249 -1.73 -15.72 -18.22
N SER A 250 -1.78 -15.01 -19.32
CA SER A 250 -2.99 -14.29 -19.74
C SER A 250 -3.33 -14.59 -21.19
N ALA A 251 -4.64 -14.67 -21.46
CA ALA A 251 -5.18 -14.67 -22.81
C ALA A 251 -6.33 -13.66 -22.88
N TYR A 252 -6.39 -12.90 -23.94
CA TYR A 252 -7.45 -11.92 -24.14
C TYR A 252 -7.89 -11.83 -25.59
N GLY A 253 -9.12 -11.38 -25.78
CA GLY A 253 -9.68 -11.08 -27.09
C GLY A 253 -10.62 -9.90 -27.03
N GLU A 254 -10.67 -9.14 -28.13
CA GLU A 254 -11.58 -8.03 -28.34
C GLU A 254 -12.19 -8.13 -29.72
N LEU A 255 -13.49 -7.84 -29.84
CA LEU A 255 -14.25 -7.81 -31.08
C LEU A 255 -15.04 -6.52 -31.15
N VAL A 256 -14.88 -5.79 -32.26
CA VAL A 256 -15.66 -4.59 -32.56
C VAL A 256 -16.52 -4.86 -33.78
N VAL A 257 -17.84 -4.79 -33.62
CA VAL A 257 -18.85 -5.09 -34.63
C VAL A 257 -19.60 -3.81 -35.01
N PRO A 258 -19.33 -3.21 -36.15
CA PRO A 258 -20.12 -2.08 -36.68
C PRO A 258 -21.43 -2.63 -37.27
N ILE A 259 -22.52 -2.54 -36.51
CA ILE A 259 -23.85 -3.06 -36.91
C ILE A 259 -24.46 -2.12 -37.95
N VAL A 260 -24.37 -0.78 -37.67
CA VAL A 260 -24.81 0.27 -38.57
C VAL A 260 -23.66 1.26 -38.82
N GLY A 261 -23.43 1.60 -40.04
CA GLY A 261 -22.43 2.59 -40.51
C GLY A 261 -22.85 3.27 -41.79
N ALA A 262 -21.91 3.90 -42.53
CA ALA A 262 -22.24 4.69 -43.70
C ALA A 262 -23.01 3.92 -44.79
N GLY A 263 -22.78 2.58 -44.92
CA GLY A 263 -23.41 1.78 -45.98
C GLY A 263 -24.88 1.35 -45.68
N ASN A 264 -25.33 1.48 -44.44
CA ASN A 264 -26.67 1.06 -44.02
C ASN A 264 -27.30 1.97 -42.97
N ALA A 265 -26.89 3.25 -42.93
CA ALA A 265 -27.45 4.24 -42.03
C ALA A 265 -28.93 4.46 -42.31
N MET A 266 -29.69 4.71 -41.25
CA MET A 266 -31.12 4.97 -41.33
C MET A 266 -31.52 6.10 -40.36
N PRO A 267 -32.70 6.72 -40.54
CA PRO A 267 -33.15 7.77 -39.62
C PRO A 267 -33.10 7.31 -38.16
N GLY A 268 -32.44 8.07 -37.30
CA GLY A 268 -32.26 7.78 -35.88
C GLY A 268 -31.13 6.79 -35.58
N ILE A 269 -30.48 6.17 -36.58
CA ILE A 269 -29.33 5.27 -36.37
C ILE A 269 -28.28 5.55 -37.45
N ARG A 270 -27.46 6.58 -37.28
CA ARG A 270 -26.37 6.93 -38.21
C ARG A 270 -25.19 5.94 -38.05
N THR A 271 -24.84 5.63 -36.82
CA THR A 271 -23.89 4.56 -36.50
C THR A 271 -24.33 3.80 -35.25
N LEU A 272 -24.10 2.49 -35.27
CA LEU A 272 -24.27 1.62 -34.11
C LEU A 272 -23.15 0.58 -34.12
N SER A 273 -22.37 0.53 -33.06
CA SER A 273 -21.32 -0.45 -32.90
C SER A 273 -21.39 -1.13 -31.55
N LEU A 274 -21.06 -2.42 -31.53
CA LEU A 274 -20.91 -3.25 -30.34
C LEU A 274 -19.42 -3.57 -30.16
N SER A 275 -18.91 -3.42 -28.94
CA SER A 275 -17.59 -3.93 -28.57
C SER A 275 -17.73 -5.01 -27.51
N LEU A 276 -17.04 -6.12 -27.71
CA LEU A 276 -16.99 -7.26 -26.80
C LEU A 276 -15.52 -7.53 -26.49
N ALA A 277 -15.18 -7.69 -25.22
CA ALA A 277 -13.84 -8.07 -24.81
C ALA A 277 -13.91 -9.06 -23.65
N ALA A 278 -12.92 -9.93 -23.58
CA ALA A 278 -12.72 -10.81 -22.44
C ALA A 278 -11.22 -11.03 -22.22
N ARG A 279 -10.81 -11.04 -20.95
CA ARG A 279 -9.46 -11.42 -20.54
C ARG A 279 -9.55 -12.48 -19.46
N LYS A 280 -8.73 -13.52 -19.59
CA LYS A 280 -8.52 -14.54 -18.57
C LYS A 280 -7.07 -14.52 -18.14
N ASP A 281 -6.86 -14.43 -16.82
CA ASP A 281 -5.55 -14.45 -16.21
C ASP A 281 -5.45 -15.65 -15.26
N HIS A 282 -4.29 -16.28 -15.24
CA HIS A 282 -3.95 -17.33 -14.29
C HIS A 282 -2.70 -16.95 -13.52
N TYR A 283 -2.86 -16.75 -12.22
CA TYR A 283 -1.82 -16.42 -11.26
C TYR A 283 -1.37 -17.69 -10.54
N SER A 284 -0.06 -17.87 -10.37
CA SER A 284 0.50 -19.05 -9.70
C SER A 284 0.15 -19.14 -8.20
N ASP A 285 -0.31 -18.07 -7.60
CA ASP A 285 -0.56 -17.93 -6.14
C ASP A 285 -2.02 -17.67 -5.76
N VAL A 286 -2.81 -16.99 -6.59
CA VAL A 286 -4.20 -16.62 -6.27
C VAL A 286 -5.23 -17.18 -7.25
N GLY A 287 -4.80 -18.07 -8.15
CA GLY A 287 -5.70 -18.76 -9.08
C GLY A 287 -6.06 -17.95 -10.32
N SER A 288 -7.25 -18.18 -10.87
CA SER A 288 -7.66 -17.58 -12.15
C SER A 288 -8.77 -16.56 -11.98
N THR A 289 -8.74 -15.54 -12.84
CA THR A 289 -9.79 -14.54 -12.99
C THR A 289 -10.24 -14.43 -14.44
N SER A 290 -11.49 -14.00 -14.65
CA SER A 290 -12.05 -13.74 -15.97
C SER A 290 -12.79 -12.42 -15.95
N ASN A 291 -12.48 -11.54 -16.90
CA ASN A 291 -12.94 -10.16 -16.91
C ASN A 291 -13.60 -9.85 -18.26
N PRO A 292 -14.92 -10.03 -18.38
CA PRO A 292 -15.67 -9.66 -19.56
C PRO A 292 -15.94 -8.15 -19.58
N LYS A 293 -16.06 -7.61 -20.80
CA LYS A 293 -16.51 -6.24 -21.04
C LYS A 293 -17.39 -6.19 -22.28
N VAL A 294 -18.49 -5.47 -22.21
CA VAL A 294 -19.36 -5.15 -23.33
C VAL A 294 -19.59 -3.66 -23.39
N GLY A 295 -19.57 -3.11 -24.61
CA GLY A 295 -19.83 -1.70 -24.86
C GLY A 295 -20.68 -1.50 -26.10
N VAL A 296 -21.54 -0.49 -26.05
CA VAL A 296 -22.36 -0.04 -27.17
C VAL A 296 -22.10 1.43 -27.42
N THR A 297 -21.88 1.78 -28.68
CA THR A 297 -21.81 3.17 -29.13
C THR A 297 -22.88 3.37 -30.18
N TRP A 298 -23.78 4.34 -29.96
CA TRP A 298 -24.87 4.68 -30.84
C TRP A 298 -24.82 6.16 -31.17
N GLN A 299 -24.85 6.49 -32.44
CA GLN A 299 -24.95 7.86 -32.93
C GLN A 299 -26.28 7.99 -33.72
N PRO A 300 -27.35 8.47 -33.08
CA PRO A 300 -28.64 8.66 -33.78
C PRO A 300 -28.56 9.72 -34.87
N VAL A 301 -27.86 10.81 -34.60
CA VAL A 301 -27.63 11.93 -35.51
C VAL A 301 -26.18 12.41 -35.40
N GLU A 302 -25.70 13.23 -36.33
CA GLU A 302 -24.31 13.69 -36.36
C GLU A 302 -23.87 14.42 -35.09
N SER A 303 -24.80 15.17 -34.52
CA SER A 303 -24.54 15.99 -33.32
C SER A 303 -24.63 15.25 -32.01
N LEU A 304 -25.13 14.00 -31.96
CA LEU A 304 -25.36 13.26 -30.70
C LEU A 304 -24.75 11.86 -30.75
N GLY A 305 -23.85 11.59 -29.86
CA GLY A 305 -23.31 10.24 -29.58
C GLY A 305 -23.74 9.76 -28.20
N ILE A 306 -24.20 8.52 -28.08
CA ILE A 306 -24.59 7.84 -26.85
C ILE A 306 -23.68 6.64 -26.69
N ARG A 307 -23.21 6.39 -25.48
CA ARG A 307 -22.36 5.25 -25.16
C ARG A 307 -22.78 4.59 -23.85
N GLY A 308 -22.78 3.29 -23.84
CA GLY A 308 -23.00 2.48 -22.63
C GLY A 308 -21.98 1.38 -22.54
N SER A 309 -21.56 1.02 -21.33
CA SER A 309 -20.70 -0.13 -21.12
C SER A 309 -20.95 -0.83 -19.80
N TYR A 310 -20.69 -2.13 -19.80
CA TYR A 310 -20.52 -2.96 -18.62
C TYR A 310 -19.17 -3.65 -18.69
N GLY A 311 -18.45 -3.71 -17.57
CA GLY A 311 -17.19 -4.42 -17.50
C GLY A 311 -16.89 -4.90 -16.09
N GLU A 312 -16.20 -6.02 -16.02
CA GLU A 312 -15.64 -6.56 -14.79
C GLU A 312 -14.13 -6.35 -14.80
N SER A 313 -13.58 -6.09 -13.64
CA SER A 313 -12.14 -5.95 -13.41
C SER A 313 -11.76 -6.56 -12.08
N PHE A 314 -10.48 -6.83 -11.90
CA PHE A 314 -9.96 -7.37 -10.65
C PHE A 314 -8.60 -6.77 -10.34
N ARG A 315 -8.18 -6.93 -9.09
CA ARG A 315 -6.82 -6.65 -8.63
C ARG A 315 -6.33 -7.84 -7.81
N ALA A 316 -5.26 -8.49 -8.26
CA ALA A 316 -4.61 -9.51 -7.46
C ALA A 316 -3.96 -8.87 -6.21
N PRO A 317 -4.02 -9.50 -5.03
CA PRO A 317 -3.26 -9.07 -3.87
C PRO A 317 -1.79 -8.95 -4.23
N VAL A 318 -1.09 -7.95 -3.71
CA VAL A 318 0.36 -7.88 -3.90
C VAL A 318 1.07 -8.99 -3.12
N LEU A 319 2.23 -9.44 -3.60
CA LEU A 319 2.95 -10.58 -3.01
C LEU A 319 3.21 -10.40 -1.51
N THR A 320 3.49 -9.16 -1.09
CA THR A 320 3.74 -8.82 0.31
C THR A 320 2.50 -8.88 1.21
N GLN A 321 1.30 -8.74 0.65
CA GLN A 321 0.05 -8.90 1.38
C GLN A 321 -0.23 -10.39 1.67
N ILE A 322 0.18 -11.27 0.74
CA ILE A 322 -0.02 -12.71 0.87
C ILE A 322 1.06 -13.32 1.76
N ARG A 323 2.33 -12.91 1.63
CA ARG A 323 3.45 -13.60 2.24
C ARG A 323 4.31 -12.75 3.18
N GLY A 324 4.17 -11.42 3.16
CA GLY A 324 4.94 -10.50 4.01
C GLY A 324 6.47 -10.59 3.87
N PHE A 325 7.17 -9.58 4.35
CA PHE A 325 8.64 -9.56 4.39
C PHE A 325 9.23 -9.66 5.79
N THR A 326 8.45 -9.31 6.83
CA THR A 326 8.93 -9.26 8.21
C THR A 326 8.85 -10.63 8.88
N ASN A 327 9.83 -10.96 9.72
CA ASN A 327 9.86 -12.20 10.51
C ASN A 327 9.60 -13.48 9.70
N GLY A 328 10.14 -13.56 8.48
CA GLY A 328 9.89 -14.68 7.58
C GLY A 328 8.45 -14.74 7.07
N GLY A 329 7.75 -13.62 7.00
CA GLY A 329 6.35 -13.50 6.59
C GLY A 329 5.34 -13.67 7.71
N ARG A 330 5.77 -13.79 8.97
CA ARG A 330 4.88 -14.04 10.11
C ARG A 330 4.14 -12.81 10.62
N GLY A 331 4.58 -11.58 10.24
CA GLY A 331 3.97 -10.36 10.76
C GLY A 331 4.33 -10.01 12.19
N GLY A 332 3.51 -9.20 12.87
CA GLY A 332 3.72 -8.76 14.24
C GLY A 332 2.49 -8.17 14.90
N LEU A 333 2.52 -8.09 16.21
CA LEU A 333 1.52 -7.43 17.03
C LEU A 333 1.95 -5.99 17.31
N PHE A 334 1.02 -5.06 17.16
CA PHE A 334 1.26 -3.63 17.33
C PHE A 334 0.27 -3.05 18.32
N VAL A 335 0.77 -2.31 19.30
CA VAL A 335 -0.11 -1.57 20.23
C VAL A 335 -0.57 -0.28 19.54
N GLN A 336 -1.87 -0.08 19.43
CA GLN A 336 -2.51 1.03 18.73
C GLN A 336 -3.60 1.68 19.56
N ASN A 337 -3.87 2.96 19.28
CA ASN A 337 -4.97 3.71 19.88
C ASN A 337 -6.08 3.91 18.83
N TYR A 338 -7.21 3.24 19.03
CA TYR A 338 -8.37 3.32 18.16
C TYR A 338 -9.40 4.31 18.69
N SER A 339 -9.99 5.13 17.81
CA SER A 339 -11.18 5.91 18.16
C SER A 339 -12.36 4.96 18.36
N ASP A 340 -12.93 4.93 19.58
CA ASP A 340 -13.99 3.99 19.95
C ASP A 340 -15.32 4.72 20.16
N PRO A 341 -16.32 4.51 19.30
CA PRO A 341 -17.62 5.16 19.43
C PRO A 341 -18.38 4.77 20.72
N THR A 342 -18.07 3.61 21.32
CA THR A 342 -18.73 3.18 22.58
C THR A 342 -18.31 4.00 23.79
N ILE A 343 -17.25 4.79 23.66
CA ILE A 343 -16.75 5.72 24.68
C ILE A 343 -16.67 7.16 24.15
N ASN A 344 -17.70 7.56 23.36
CA ASN A 344 -17.81 8.89 22.77
C ASN A 344 -16.60 9.30 21.88
N GLY A 345 -16.02 8.35 21.17
CA GLY A 345 -14.87 8.58 20.30
C GLY A 345 -13.54 8.76 21.03
N ALA A 346 -13.49 8.53 22.34
CA ALA A 346 -12.22 8.51 23.06
C ALA A 346 -11.33 7.36 22.57
N LEU A 347 -10.01 7.51 22.78
CA LEU A 347 -9.04 6.53 22.33
C LEU A 347 -9.08 5.28 23.23
N ARG A 348 -9.23 4.13 22.61
CA ARG A 348 -9.08 2.80 23.25
C ARG A 348 -7.75 2.18 22.82
N VAL A 349 -6.95 1.79 23.79
CA VAL A 349 -5.75 1.00 23.52
C VAL A 349 -6.16 -0.40 23.08
N GLY A 350 -5.69 -0.81 21.92
CA GLY A 350 -5.89 -2.13 21.37
C GLY A 350 -4.58 -2.75 20.90
N VAL A 351 -4.60 -4.02 20.60
CA VAL A 351 -3.50 -4.73 19.95
C VAL A 351 -3.96 -5.13 18.56
N ALA A 352 -3.19 -4.75 17.55
CA ALA A 352 -3.43 -5.11 16.17
C ALA A 352 -2.45 -6.19 15.72
N LEU A 353 -2.92 -7.18 15.00
CA LEU A 353 -2.08 -8.08 14.22
C LEU A 353 -1.94 -7.53 12.81
N SER A 354 -0.72 -7.32 12.35
CA SER A 354 -0.40 -7.10 10.95
C SER A 354 0.46 -8.24 10.46
N ALA A 355 -0.15 -9.12 9.71
CA ALA A 355 0.49 -10.32 9.18
C ALA A 355 0.14 -10.50 7.70
N ALA A 356 0.89 -11.36 7.02
CA ALA A 356 0.51 -11.82 5.70
C ALA A 356 -0.72 -12.73 5.80
N ASN A 357 -1.69 -12.51 4.91
CA ASN A 357 -2.84 -13.39 4.82
C ASN A 357 -2.74 -14.25 3.55
N TYR A 358 -2.52 -15.55 3.74
CA TYR A 358 -2.35 -16.50 2.64
C TYR A 358 -3.66 -16.80 1.90
N ASP A 359 -4.81 -16.50 2.50
CA ASP A 359 -6.14 -16.79 1.99
C ASP A 359 -6.80 -15.59 1.29
N LEU A 360 -6.02 -14.51 1.05
CA LEU A 360 -6.53 -13.34 0.33
C LEU A 360 -7.02 -13.71 -1.06
N LYS A 361 -8.24 -13.30 -1.34
CA LYS A 361 -8.83 -13.38 -2.67
C LYS A 361 -8.56 -12.11 -3.47
N PRO A 362 -8.55 -12.17 -4.80
CA PRO A 362 -8.53 -10.97 -5.62
C PRO A 362 -9.70 -10.03 -5.28
N GLU A 363 -9.42 -8.75 -5.26
CA GLU A 363 -10.45 -7.72 -5.26
C GLU A 363 -11.13 -7.71 -6.63
N SER A 364 -12.42 -7.46 -6.69
CA SER A 364 -13.16 -7.37 -7.95
C SER A 364 -14.04 -6.14 -8.01
N ALA A 365 -14.24 -5.63 -9.21
CA ALA A 365 -15.14 -4.52 -9.43
C ALA A 365 -16.02 -4.76 -10.66
N LYS A 366 -17.29 -4.37 -10.55
CA LYS A 366 -18.27 -4.32 -11.64
C LYS A 366 -18.59 -2.86 -11.92
N THR A 367 -18.38 -2.44 -13.16
CA THR A 367 -18.57 -1.06 -13.57
C THR A 367 -19.64 -0.98 -14.65
N LYS A 368 -20.61 -0.12 -14.48
CA LYS A 368 -21.62 0.26 -15.48
C LYS A 368 -21.44 1.72 -15.82
N THR A 369 -21.53 2.06 -17.10
CA THR A 369 -21.48 3.44 -17.54
C THR A 369 -22.58 3.73 -18.57
N LEU A 370 -23.12 4.94 -18.54
CA LEU A 370 -23.97 5.49 -19.58
C LEU A 370 -23.60 6.96 -19.79
N GLY A 371 -23.35 7.34 -21.03
CA GLY A 371 -22.94 8.71 -21.34
C GLY A 371 -23.42 9.18 -22.69
N PHE A 372 -23.37 10.49 -22.88
CA PHE A 372 -23.60 11.10 -24.17
C PHE A 372 -22.59 12.23 -24.45
N ASP A 373 -22.38 12.47 -25.75
CA ASP A 373 -21.64 13.61 -26.28
C ASP A 373 -22.57 14.36 -27.24
N TRP A 374 -22.83 15.61 -26.96
CA TRP A 374 -23.72 16.44 -27.80
C TRP A 374 -23.00 17.67 -28.30
N LYS A 375 -23.10 17.91 -29.62
CA LYS A 375 -22.56 19.06 -30.32
C LYS A 375 -23.71 19.84 -30.92
N PRO A 376 -24.44 20.65 -30.13
CA PRO A 376 -25.57 21.44 -30.66
C PRO A 376 -25.09 22.47 -31.68
N ALA A 377 -25.97 22.84 -32.63
CA ALA A 377 -25.72 23.90 -33.59
C ALA A 377 -25.90 25.30 -32.96
N ILE A 378 -25.46 25.48 -31.70
CA ILE A 378 -25.56 26.71 -30.92
C ILE A 378 -24.16 27.31 -30.81
N GLY A 379 -23.89 28.40 -31.52
CA GLY A 379 -22.57 29.03 -31.54
C GLY A 379 -21.50 28.18 -32.23
N THR A 380 -20.26 28.66 -32.26
CA THR A 380 -19.13 27.94 -32.80
C THR A 380 -18.43 27.11 -31.71
N GLY A 381 -18.37 25.77 -31.91
CA GLY A 381 -17.57 24.87 -31.11
C GLY A 381 -18.19 24.40 -29.77
N THR A 382 -19.48 24.61 -29.50
CA THR A 382 -20.14 24.12 -28.30
C THR A 382 -20.15 22.58 -28.25
N LYS A 383 -19.67 22.01 -27.16
CA LYS A 383 -19.71 20.57 -26.87
C LYS A 383 -20.15 20.34 -25.43
N LEU A 384 -21.13 19.45 -25.22
CA LEU A 384 -21.59 19.00 -23.92
C LEU A 384 -21.36 17.49 -23.80
N SER A 385 -20.73 17.05 -22.72
CA SER A 385 -20.52 15.64 -22.42
C SER A 385 -20.98 15.35 -21.00
N ALA A 386 -21.72 14.26 -20.80
CA ALA A 386 -22.06 13.77 -19.48
C ALA A 386 -21.88 12.25 -19.43
N THR A 387 -21.43 11.73 -18.30
CA THR A 387 -21.31 10.29 -18.05
C THR A 387 -21.75 9.98 -16.64
N TRP A 388 -22.73 9.10 -16.53
CA TRP A 388 -23.09 8.42 -15.30
C TRP A 388 -22.30 7.14 -15.17
N PHE A 389 -21.89 6.78 -13.95
CA PHE A 389 -21.24 5.52 -13.66
C PHE A 389 -21.74 4.95 -12.32
N ASP A 390 -21.72 3.61 -12.24
CA ASP A 390 -21.98 2.83 -11.04
C ASP A 390 -20.89 1.78 -10.89
N ILE A 391 -20.24 1.74 -9.72
CA ILE A 391 -19.13 0.83 -9.44
C ILE A 391 -19.42 0.08 -8.16
N THR A 392 -19.58 -1.23 -8.27
CA THR A 392 -19.60 -2.13 -7.12
C THR A 392 -18.21 -2.74 -6.96
N TYR A 393 -17.65 -2.60 -5.76
CA TYR A 393 -16.31 -3.10 -5.43
C TYR A 393 -16.40 -4.14 -4.32
N ASP A 394 -15.90 -5.34 -4.57
CA ASP A 394 -15.97 -6.49 -3.67
C ASP A 394 -14.57 -6.95 -3.22
N ASN A 395 -14.51 -7.54 -2.02
CA ASN A 395 -13.28 -8.11 -1.43
C ASN A 395 -12.13 -7.09 -1.30
N GLN A 396 -12.44 -5.84 -0.97
CA GLN A 396 -11.41 -4.81 -0.77
C GLN A 396 -10.41 -5.24 0.30
N ILE A 397 -9.13 -5.26 -0.06
CA ILE A 397 -8.04 -5.57 0.87
C ILE A 397 -7.70 -4.30 1.65
N VAL A 398 -7.94 -4.33 2.95
CA VAL A 398 -7.65 -3.22 3.87
C VAL A 398 -6.68 -3.65 4.95
N GLY A 399 -5.83 -2.73 5.42
CA GLY A 399 -4.94 -2.97 6.55
C GLY A 399 -5.53 -2.36 7.83
N ALA A 400 -5.94 -3.19 8.76
CA ALA A 400 -6.52 -2.74 10.03
C ALA A 400 -5.56 -1.89 10.88
N LEU A 401 -4.26 -2.12 10.75
CA LEU A 401 -3.23 -1.36 11.46
C LEU A 401 -3.24 0.14 11.11
N SER A 402 -3.57 0.50 9.87
CA SER A 402 -3.58 1.90 9.40
C SER A 402 -4.93 2.59 9.58
N ASP A 403 -6.00 1.87 9.87
CA ASP A 403 -7.34 2.42 10.08
C ASP A 403 -7.68 2.55 11.56
N LEU A 404 -7.21 3.63 12.17
CA LEU A 404 -7.46 3.93 13.59
C LEU A 404 -8.93 4.26 13.90
N THR A 405 -9.78 4.33 12.89
CA THR A 405 -11.23 4.59 12.99
C THR A 405 -12.09 3.37 12.65
N ILE A 406 -11.48 2.20 12.48
CA ILE A 406 -12.17 0.96 12.07
C ILE A 406 -13.37 0.61 12.96
N LEU A 407 -13.33 0.97 14.24
CA LEU A 407 -14.42 0.73 15.19
C LEU A 407 -15.71 1.52 14.87
N ASN A 408 -15.63 2.60 14.08
CA ASN A 408 -16.81 3.35 13.63
C ASN A 408 -17.70 2.53 12.67
N ARG A 409 -17.14 1.47 12.10
CA ARG A 409 -17.83 0.54 11.19
C ARG A 409 -17.73 -0.92 11.67
N GLU A 410 -17.61 -1.13 12.97
CA GLU A 410 -17.50 -2.45 13.59
C GLU A 410 -18.63 -3.41 13.18
N SER A 411 -19.86 -2.88 12.99
CA SER A 411 -20.99 -3.66 12.50
C SER A 411 -20.76 -4.32 11.13
N SER A 412 -19.90 -3.74 10.29
CA SER A 412 -19.55 -4.31 8.98
C SER A 412 -18.66 -5.56 9.10
N PHE A 413 -18.07 -5.79 10.27
CA PHE A 413 -17.22 -6.93 10.57
C PHE A 413 -17.88 -7.94 11.51
N ALA A 414 -19.20 -7.79 11.78
CA ALA A 414 -19.94 -8.70 12.63
C ALA A 414 -19.87 -10.14 12.12
N GLY A 415 -19.56 -11.08 13.00
CA GLY A 415 -19.39 -12.51 12.64
C GLY A 415 -18.03 -12.87 12.05
N THR A 416 -17.09 -11.92 11.96
CA THR A 416 -15.70 -12.16 11.58
C THR A 416 -14.77 -12.13 12.80
N SER A 417 -13.53 -12.58 12.64
CA SER A 417 -12.48 -12.46 13.66
C SER A 417 -11.73 -11.12 13.63
N ILE A 418 -12.07 -10.22 12.71
CA ILE A 418 -11.31 -8.98 12.46
C ILE A 418 -11.30 -8.05 13.67
N ILE A 419 -12.44 -7.86 14.34
CA ILE A 419 -12.53 -7.05 15.55
C ILE A 419 -13.03 -7.93 16.70
N GLN A 420 -12.24 -8.04 17.74
CA GLN A 420 -12.59 -8.81 18.92
C GLN A 420 -12.47 -7.93 20.17
N ARG A 421 -13.61 -7.70 20.82
CA ARG A 421 -13.64 -7.04 22.13
C ARG A 421 -13.43 -8.06 23.22
N ASN A 422 -12.56 -7.76 24.17
CA ASN A 422 -12.18 -8.64 25.28
C ASN A 422 -11.79 -10.05 24.79
N PRO A 423 -10.73 -10.19 23.96
CA PRO A 423 -10.29 -11.48 23.44
C PRO A 423 -10.01 -12.46 24.59
N SER A 424 -10.22 -13.76 24.34
CA SER A 424 -10.02 -14.76 25.38
C SER A 424 -8.54 -14.86 25.81
N PRO A 425 -8.25 -15.22 27.07
CA PRO A 425 -6.88 -15.39 27.54
C PRO A 425 -6.08 -16.41 26.71
N GLU A 426 -6.74 -17.44 26.20
CA GLU A 426 -6.13 -18.48 25.35
C GLU A 426 -5.67 -17.89 24.01
N LEU A 427 -6.52 -17.06 23.37
CA LEU A 427 -6.17 -16.37 22.14
C LEU A 427 -4.99 -15.41 22.36
N VAL A 428 -5.02 -14.64 23.43
CA VAL A 428 -3.92 -13.71 23.79
C VAL A 428 -2.61 -14.48 23.99
N ALA A 429 -2.63 -15.59 24.71
CA ALA A 429 -1.45 -16.43 24.92
C ALA A 429 -0.93 -17.01 23.59
N GLN A 430 -1.81 -17.49 22.74
CA GLN A 430 -1.45 -18.00 21.39
C GLN A 430 -0.80 -16.93 20.52
N LEU A 431 -1.39 -15.72 20.49
CA LEU A 431 -0.86 -14.61 19.69
C LEU A 431 0.52 -14.18 20.18
N LEU A 432 0.71 -14.05 21.51
CA LEU A 432 1.99 -13.69 22.12
C LEU A 432 3.08 -14.76 21.91
N ALA A 433 2.70 -16.04 21.83
CA ALA A 433 3.63 -17.12 21.52
C ALA A 433 4.03 -17.17 20.04
N THR A 434 3.17 -16.65 19.16
CA THR A 434 3.33 -16.78 17.70
C THR A 434 3.99 -15.56 17.06
N TYR A 435 3.66 -14.36 17.55
CA TYR A 435 4.03 -13.10 16.91
C TYR A 435 4.89 -12.22 17.82
N PRO A 436 5.94 -11.58 17.29
CA PRO A 436 6.66 -10.55 18.03
C PRO A 436 5.77 -9.34 18.28
N VAL A 437 5.95 -8.70 19.43
CA VAL A 437 5.19 -7.51 19.81
C VAL A 437 6.03 -6.27 19.63
N ALA A 438 5.49 -5.30 18.88
CA ALA A 438 6.03 -3.95 18.80
C ALA A 438 5.34 -3.05 19.83
N GLY A 439 6.10 -2.55 20.78
CA GLY A 439 5.60 -1.81 21.94
C GLY A 439 5.37 -2.71 23.16
N VAL A 440 4.80 -2.12 24.21
CA VAL A 440 4.44 -2.84 25.44
C VAL A 440 2.93 -3.11 25.38
N PRO A 441 2.50 -4.37 25.25
CA PRO A 441 1.07 -4.68 25.23
C PRO A 441 0.45 -4.37 26.60
N PRO A 442 -0.83 -3.94 26.64
CA PRO A 442 -1.53 -3.75 27.89
C PRO A 442 -1.63 -5.08 28.66
N ALA A 443 -1.60 -5.03 29.99
CA ALA A 443 -1.70 -6.22 30.83
C ALA A 443 -3.01 -7.00 30.58
N THR A 444 -4.08 -6.30 30.22
CA THR A 444 -5.37 -6.87 29.81
C THR A 444 -5.75 -6.32 28.45
N TRP A 445 -6.00 -7.21 27.51
CA TRP A 445 -6.45 -6.82 26.17
C TRP A 445 -7.96 -6.61 26.16
N THR A 446 -8.38 -5.38 25.96
CA THR A 446 -9.81 -5.03 25.80
C THR A 446 -10.24 -4.96 24.34
N LEU A 447 -9.28 -4.93 23.42
CA LEU A 447 -9.50 -4.85 21.98
C LEU A 447 -8.36 -5.55 21.24
N PHE A 448 -8.71 -6.44 20.33
CA PHE A 448 -7.82 -7.03 19.33
C PHE A 448 -8.37 -6.77 17.93
N VAL A 449 -7.51 -6.42 17.00
CA VAL A 449 -7.85 -6.16 15.58
C VAL A 449 -6.89 -6.95 14.70
N ASP A 450 -7.46 -7.83 13.87
CA ASP A 450 -6.72 -8.69 12.94
C ASP A 450 -6.66 -8.10 11.53
#